data_99d75a65c4bb6eeba81ded93cb196977
#
_entry.id   99d75a65c4bb6eeba81ded93cb196977
#
_cell.length_a   1.000
_cell.length_b   1.000
_cell.length_c   1.000
_cell.angle_alpha   90.00
_cell.angle_beta   90.00
_cell.angle_gamma   90.00
#
_symmetry.space_group_name_H-M   'P 1'
#
loop_
_entity.id
_entity.type
_entity.pdbx_description
1 polymer ?
#
loop_
_entity_poly.entity_id
_entity_poly.type
_entity_poly.pdbx_seq_one_letter_code
_entity_poly.pdbx_strand_id
1 'polypeptide(L)'
;MRNEIEILARKELESANKKFSLFHSSHEGFAVLLEEAEELAEESNEIEKIMNSWWLYIRRDEDIDVQKKRVDRIRSRAVNAAMEAIQVIAMCDKFKMSL
;
A
#
# COMPACT_ATOMS: atom_id res chain seq x y z
N MET A 1 -5.01 -14.23 8.66
CA MET A 1 -4.68 -13.05 7.83
C MET A 1 -3.22 -12.58 8.02
N ARG A 2 -2.77 -12.43 9.26
CA ARG A 2 -1.38 -11.97 9.49
C ARG A 2 -0.33 -12.88 8.86
N ASN A 3 -0.51 -14.19 8.99
CA ASN A 3 0.44 -15.17 8.42
C ASN A 3 0.52 -15.07 6.89
N GLU A 4 -0.60 -14.88 6.23
CA GLU A 4 -0.65 -14.76 4.78
C GLU A 4 0.06 -13.48 4.31
N ILE A 5 -0.11 -12.40 5.05
CA ILE A 5 0.59 -11.13 4.76
C ILE A 5 2.10 -11.32 4.89
N GLU A 6 2.55 -11.99 5.96
CA GLU A 6 3.98 -12.24 6.16
C GLU A 6 4.58 -13.16 5.10
N ILE A 7 3.82 -14.15 4.64
CA ILE A 7 4.23 -15.02 3.53
C ILE A 7 4.39 -14.20 2.25
N LEU A 8 3.43 -13.33 1.93
CA LEU A 8 3.51 -12.47 0.75
C LEU A 8 4.69 -11.50 0.84
N ALA A 9 4.94 -10.93 2.01
CA ALA A 9 6.07 -10.03 2.21
C ALA A 9 7.40 -10.76 2.03
N ARG A 10 7.51 -11.99 2.48
CA ARG A 10 8.71 -12.82 2.28
C ARG A 10 8.96 -13.10 0.81
N LYS A 11 7.90 -13.42 0.06
CA LYS A 11 8.02 -13.64 -1.39
C LYS A 11 8.46 -12.37 -2.10
N GLU A 12 7.93 -11.23 -1.70
CA GLU A 12 8.32 -9.94 -2.25
C GLU A 12 9.78 -9.62 -1.94
N LEU A 13 10.23 -9.89 -0.72
CA LEU A 13 11.63 -9.73 -0.33
C LEU A 13 12.56 -10.59 -1.18
N GLU A 14 12.22 -11.87 -1.36
CA GLU A 14 13.01 -12.78 -2.19
C GLU A 14 13.10 -12.29 -3.63
N SER A 15 11.99 -11.83 -4.18
CA SER A 15 11.94 -11.27 -5.52
C SER A 15 12.82 -10.01 -5.65
N ALA A 16 12.73 -9.10 -4.69
CA ALA A 16 13.52 -7.88 -4.67
C ALA A 16 15.03 -8.19 -4.58
N ASN A 17 15.40 -9.14 -3.72
CA ASN A 17 16.81 -9.51 -3.54
C ASN A 17 17.42 -10.21 -4.74
N LYS A 18 16.61 -10.80 -5.61
CA LYS A 18 17.08 -11.36 -6.89
C LYS A 18 17.40 -10.27 -7.91
N LYS A 19 16.68 -9.15 -7.85
CA LYS A 19 16.80 -8.06 -8.81
C LYS A 19 17.80 -6.99 -8.38
N PHE A 20 17.90 -6.75 -7.08
CA PHE A 20 18.69 -5.67 -6.50
C PHE A 20 19.55 -6.19 -5.36
N SER A 21 20.70 -5.56 -5.19
CA SER A 21 21.59 -5.88 -4.07
C SER A 21 20.97 -5.45 -2.73
N LEU A 22 21.52 -5.96 -1.63
CA LEU A 22 21.20 -5.48 -0.30
C LEU A 22 21.58 -4.00 -0.19
N PHE A 23 20.99 -3.31 0.80
CA PHE A 23 21.32 -1.91 1.03
C PHE A 23 22.74 -1.74 1.50
N HIS A 24 23.44 -0.74 0.94
CA HIS A 24 24.84 -0.45 1.27
C HIS A 24 25.00 0.47 2.47
N SER A 25 23.93 1.19 2.85
CA SER A 25 23.95 2.14 3.96
C SER A 25 22.56 2.35 4.52
N SER A 26 22.49 2.92 5.72
CA SER A 26 21.23 3.29 6.33
C SER A 26 20.53 4.42 5.55
N HIS A 27 21.29 5.29 4.90
CA HIS A 27 20.73 6.36 4.06
C HIS A 27 20.01 5.78 2.84
N GLU A 28 20.60 4.80 2.18
CA GLU A 28 19.97 4.13 1.03
C GLU A 28 18.70 3.39 1.46
N GLY A 29 18.78 2.63 2.55
CA GLY A 29 17.62 1.89 3.06
C GLY A 29 16.49 2.81 3.50
N PHE A 30 16.82 3.92 4.17
CA PHE A 30 15.83 4.93 4.55
C PHE A 30 15.13 5.53 3.34
N ALA A 31 15.88 5.88 2.30
CA ALA A 31 15.31 6.48 1.08
C ALA A 31 14.30 5.55 0.41
N VAL A 32 14.62 4.26 0.31
CA VAL A 32 13.71 3.26 -0.27
C VAL A 32 12.48 3.06 0.60
N LEU A 33 12.65 2.95 1.92
CA LEU A 33 11.53 2.82 2.85
C LEU A 33 10.59 4.03 2.81
N LEU A 34 11.17 5.23 2.74
CA LEU A 34 10.37 6.46 2.64
C LEU A 34 9.53 6.47 1.38
N GLU A 35 10.10 6.09 0.24
CA GLU A 35 9.37 6.02 -1.02
C GLU A 35 8.18 5.05 -0.94
N GLU A 36 8.39 3.86 -0.39
CA GLU A 36 7.31 2.88 -0.23
C GLU A 36 6.24 3.37 0.76
N ALA A 37 6.65 4.02 1.85
CA ALA A 37 5.72 4.59 2.82
C ALA A 37 4.88 5.71 2.21
N GLU A 38 5.47 6.54 1.37
CA GLU A 38 4.76 7.62 0.66
C GLU A 38 3.74 7.07 -0.34
N GLU A 39 4.08 6.00 -1.06
CA GLU A 39 3.16 5.32 -1.97
C GLU A 39 1.95 4.74 -1.24
N LEU A 40 2.18 4.15 -0.07
CA LEU A 40 1.10 3.66 0.80
C LEU A 40 0.19 4.80 1.26
N ALA A 41 0.79 5.92 1.68
CA ALA A 41 0.05 7.10 2.12
C ALA A 41 -0.80 7.68 1.00
N GLU A 42 -0.31 7.71 -0.24
CA GLU A 42 -1.07 8.18 -1.40
C GLU A 42 -2.36 7.39 -1.60
N GLU A 43 -2.30 6.06 -1.51
CA GLU A 43 -3.48 5.22 -1.66
C GLU A 43 -4.50 5.47 -0.55
N SER A 44 -4.03 5.61 0.70
CA SER A 44 -4.88 5.93 1.84
C SER A 44 -5.56 7.29 1.68
N ASN A 45 -4.82 8.29 1.22
CA ASN A 45 -5.35 9.64 0.97
C ASN A 45 -6.42 9.65 -0.12
N GLU A 46 -6.25 8.85 -1.17
CA GLU A 46 -7.25 8.72 -2.23
C GLU A 46 -8.55 8.11 -1.70
N ILE A 47 -8.47 7.13 -0.80
CA ILE A 47 -9.64 6.56 -0.14
C ILE A 47 -10.39 7.64 0.64
N GLU A 48 -9.69 8.47 1.42
CA GLU A 48 -10.29 9.56 2.17
C GLU A 48 -11.01 10.55 1.27
N LYS A 49 -10.40 10.91 0.15
CA LYS A 49 -11.01 11.84 -0.83
C LYS A 49 -12.31 11.27 -1.39
N ILE A 50 -12.33 9.99 -1.74
CA ILE A 50 -13.52 9.33 -2.26
C ILE A 50 -14.62 9.31 -1.17
N MET A 51 -14.27 8.98 0.07
CA MET A 51 -15.21 8.96 1.19
C MET A 51 -15.82 10.33 1.43
N ASN A 52 -15.01 11.38 1.46
CA ASN A 52 -15.48 12.75 1.68
C ASN A 52 -16.43 13.21 0.56
N SER A 53 -16.10 12.90 -0.69
CA SER A 53 -16.94 13.21 -1.84
C SER A 53 -18.25 12.40 -1.79
N TRP A 54 -18.17 11.13 -1.46
CA TRP A 54 -19.33 10.24 -1.40
C TRP A 54 -20.37 10.69 -0.37
N TRP A 55 -19.93 11.19 0.77
CA TRP A 55 -20.85 11.68 1.82
C TRP A 55 -21.83 12.72 1.28
N LEU A 56 -21.39 13.60 0.39
CA LEU A 56 -22.25 14.62 -0.23
C LEU A 56 -23.39 13.99 -1.07
N TYR A 57 -23.10 12.86 -1.72
CA TYR A 57 -24.06 12.15 -2.57
C TYR A 57 -24.98 11.23 -1.77
N ILE A 58 -24.51 10.68 -0.66
CA ILE A 58 -25.36 9.94 0.28
C ILE A 58 -26.47 10.86 0.78
N ARG A 59 -26.15 12.08 1.14
CA ARG A 59 -27.11 13.08 1.63
C ARG A 59 -28.17 13.46 0.59
N ARG A 60 -27.91 13.20 -0.69
CA ARG A 60 -28.81 13.50 -1.81
C ARG A 60 -29.53 12.27 -2.35
N ASP A 61 -29.45 11.16 -1.66
CA ASP A 61 -30.05 9.90 -2.08
C ASP A 61 -29.65 9.50 -3.51
N GLU A 62 -28.34 9.58 -3.82
CA GLU A 62 -27.81 9.17 -5.10
C GLU A 62 -28.18 7.72 -5.42
N ASP A 63 -28.37 7.43 -6.71
CA ASP A 63 -28.67 6.09 -7.21
C ASP A 63 -27.67 5.07 -6.64
N ILE A 64 -28.19 3.92 -6.15
CA ILE A 64 -27.37 2.90 -5.50
C ILE A 64 -26.33 2.30 -6.46
N ASP A 65 -26.64 2.20 -7.75
CA ASP A 65 -25.68 1.66 -8.72
C ASP A 65 -24.46 2.61 -8.88
N VAL A 66 -24.71 3.90 -8.82
CA VAL A 66 -23.62 4.91 -8.82
C VAL A 66 -22.81 4.81 -7.54
N GLN A 67 -23.48 4.63 -6.39
CA GLN A 67 -22.79 4.45 -5.12
C GLN A 67 -21.93 3.19 -5.11
N LYS A 68 -22.39 2.09 -5.71
CA LYS A 68 -21.60 0.85 -5.86
C LYS A 68 -20.32 1.08 -6.66
N LYS A 69 -20.35 1.93 -7.67
CA LYS A 69 -19.15 2.30 -8.43
C LYS A 69 -18.13 3.05 -7.57
N ARG A 70 -18.59 3.89 -6.65
CA ARG A 70 -17.72 4.58 -5.70
C ARG A 70 -17.06 3.59 -4.75
N VAL A 71 -17.85 2.62 -4.26
CA VAL A 71 -17.34 1.54 -3.41
C VAL A 71 -16.30 0.70 -4.15
N ASP A 72 -16.50 0.43 -5.43
CA ASP A 72 -15.51 -0.30 -6.25
C ASP A 72 -14.21 0.48 -6.38
N ARG A 73 -14.27 1.80 -6.49
CA ARG A 73 -13.07 2.64 -6.52
C ARG A 73 -12.31 2.60 -5.19
N ILE A 74 -13.05 2.66 -4.08
CA ILE A 74 -12.45 2.52 -2.75
C ILE A 74 -11.79 1.14 -2.61
N ARG A 75 -12.49 0.10 -3.05
CA ARG A 75 -11.98 -1.27 -2.99
C ARG A 75 -10.67 -1.42 -3.76
N SER A 76 -10.61 -0.85 -4.97
CA SER A 76 -9.41 -0.89 -5.81
C SER A 76 -8.23 -0.19 -5.13
N ARG A 77 -8.47 0.99 -4.54
CA ARG A 77 -7.43 1.72 -3.80
C ARG A 77 -6.97 0.95 -2.56
N ALA A 78 -7.90 0.29 -1.88
CA ALA A 78 -7.57 -0.52 -0.71
C ALA A 78 -6.70 -1.73 -1.08
N VAL A 79 -6.96 -2.38 -2.21
CA VAL A 79 -6.10 -3.45 -2.72
C VAL A 79 -4.70 -2.91 -3.00
N ASN A 80 -4.60 -1.76 -3.67
CA ASN A 80 -3.32 -1.11 -3.93
C ASN A 80 -2.59 -0.78 -2.62
N ALA A 81 -3.32 -0.26 -1.62
CA ALA A 81 -2.74 0.04 -0.32
C ALA A 81 -2.20 -1.22 0.37
N ALA A 82 -2.92 -2.34 0.27
CA ALA A 82 -2.47 -3.60 0.84
C ALA A 82 -1.17 -4.08 0.16
N MET A 83 -1.07 -3.93 -1.16
CA MET A 83 0.14 -4.27 -1.91
C MET A 83 1.32 -3.40 -1.48
N GLU A 84 1.10 -2.09 -1.33
CA GLU A 84 2.14 -1.16 -0.87
C GLU A 84 2.57 -1.44 0.57
N ALA A 85 1.62 -1.83 1.44
CA ALA A 85 1.95 -2.22 2.81
C ALA A 85 2.86 -3.45 2.84
N ILE A 86 2.60 -4.43 1.97
CA ILE A 86 3.45 -5.63 1.84
C ILE A 86 4.86 -5.23 1.40
N GLN A 87 4.99 -4.27 0.49
CA GLN A 87 6.29 -3.75 0.06
C GLN A 87 7.05 -3.05 1.20
N VAL A 88 6.34 -2.28 2.02
CA VAL A 88 6.95 -1.67 3.21
C VAL A 88 7.51 -2.73 4.15
N ILE A 89 6.73 -3.80 4.42
CA ILE A 89 7.18 -4.90 5.28
C ILE A 89 8.45 -5.54 4.70
N ALA A 90 8.45 -5.85 3.41
CA ALA A 90 9.59 -6.46 2.74
C ALA A 90 10.84 -5.56 2.84
N MET A 91 10.69 -4.25 2.68
CA MET A 91 11.82 -3.32 2.76
C MET A 91 12.32 -3.15 4.19
N CYS A 92 11.45 -3.26 5.19
CA CYS A 92 11.87 -3.31 6.60
C CYS A 92 12.77 -4.52 6.84
N ASP A 93 12.35 -5.68 6.36
CA ASP A 93 13.13 -6.92 6.51
C ASP A 93 14.44 -6.84 5.75
N LYS A 94 14.41 -6.26 4.55
CA LYS A 94 15.64 -6.03 3.76
C LYS A 94 16.63 -5.14 4.49
N PHE A 95 16.15 -4.06 5.10
CA PHE A 95 17.00 -3.17 5.89
C PHE A 95 17.71 -3.94 7.00
N LYS A 96 16.97 -4.75 7.75
CA LYS A 96 17.54 -5.52 8.86
C LYS A 96 18.56 -6.56 8.39
N MET A 97 18.35 -7.18 7.24
CA MET A 97 19.30 -8.18 6.75
C MET A 97 20.48 -7.55 6.01
N SER A 98 20.40 -6.29 5.62
CA SER A 98 21.47 -5.57 4.91
C SER A 98 22.53 -5.02 5.83
N LEU A 99 22.14 -4.66 7.01
CA LEU A 99 22.95 -3.93 7.98
C LEU A 99 22.98 -4.61 9.34
#